data_fb525a7465a37b3a44eb61950b874dcf
#
_entry.id   fb525a7465a37b3a44eb61950b874dcf
#
_cell.length_a   1.000
_cell.length_b   1.000
_cell.length_c   1.000
_cell.angle_alpha   90.00
_cell.angle_beta   90.00
_cell.angle_gamma   90.00
#
_symmetry.space_group_name_H-M   'P 1'
#
loop_
_entity.id
_entity.type
_entity.pdbx_description
1 polymer ?
#
loop_
_entity_poly.entity_id
_entity_poly.type
_entity_poly.pdbx_seq_one_letter_code
_entity_poly.pdbx_strand_id
1 'polypeptide(L)'
;MSFSQKLKASILKRLTRKKSIDFDIKKSQSVLFLRYDRIGDMVITTPVFRELKLAYPDISITVLASKANQNVLLNNPYVDHIITNHKNSLFQDLPSLLKLRRQKFDACVEFDHSVVPHAILRLKIINPKKVISVKKDGRYGVNGSELSLYDFYTDKPKKSHFRDIWLATLKPFDVKPKSNNYDLFITDTQQKQAQDFIKQYSSKFLVGINLEGAVKGKKIKFPELWKICQGLYKANNNIQIIILTTPSNLQYVDEKVTEKLLDYVVTSYKTNTILDVAALIKCLDLVITPDTSIVHIASAFNTPIVTIHEDNQDSYQLFSPTSNLNKTVFSPKKDALEGYDVQKVIEYSNQFIKDISS
;
A
#
# COMPACT_ATOMS: atom_id res chain seq x y z
N MET A 1 -29.38 17.84 9.79
CA MET A 1 -28.08 18.50 9.52
C MET A 1 -28.00 19.80 10.32
N SER A 2 -26.90 20.00 11.07
CA SER A 2 -26.63 21.25 11.78
C SER A 2 -26.38 22.42 10.78
N PHE A 3 -26.56 23.68 11.23
CA PHE A 3 -26.24 24.86 10.41
C PHE A 3 -24.78 24.82 9.89
N SER A 4 -23.82 24.43 10.73
CA SER A 4 -22.42 24.26 10.37
C SER A 4 -22.22 23.21 9.25
N GLN A 5 -22.96 22.10 9.28
CA GLN A 5 -22.90 21.10 8.21
C GLN A 5 -23.46 21.60 6.89
N LYS A 6 -24.59 22.36 6.92
CA LYS A 6 -25.17 22.97 5.72
C LYS A 6 -24.22 23.99 5.08
N LEU A 7 -23.55 24.82 5.91
CA LEU A 7 -22.55 25.78 5.43
C LEU A 7 -21.34 25.07 4.79
N LYS A 8 -20.77 24.06 5.43
CA LYS A 8 -19.65 23.25 4.89
C LYS A 8 -20.04 22.58 3.57
N ALA A 9 -21.25 22.00 3.50
CA ALA A 9 -21.76 21.38 2.27
C ALA A 9 -21.89 22.40 1.13
N SER A 10 -22.44 23.59 1.40
CA SER A 10 -22.57 24.68 0.42
C SER A 10 -21.21 25.14 -0.11
N ILE A 11 -20.22 25.31 0.79
CA ILE A 11 -18.85 25.70 0.42
C ILE A 11 -18.22 24.62 -0.48
N LEU A 12 -18.32 23.34 -0.10
CA LEU A 12 -17.76 22.24 -0.88
C LEU A 12 -18.40 22.15 -2.27
N LYS A 13 -19.72 22.22 -2.36
CA LYS A 13 -20.44 22.24 -3.66
C LYS A 13 -19.99 23.41 -4.55
N ARG A 14 -19.79 24.59 -3.95
CA ARG A 14 -19.31 25.78 -4.69
C ARG A 14 -17.86 25.62 -5.15
N LEU A 15 -16.99 25.10 -4.29
CA LEU A 15 -15.58 24.84 -4.61
C LEU A 15 -15.42 23.80 -5.71
N THR A 16 -16.31 22.82 -5.81
CA THR A 16 -16.25 21.77 -6.82
C THR A 16 -16.82 22.15 -8.18
N ARG A 17 -17.42 23.34 -8.32
CA ARG A 17 -17.91 23.79 -9.62
C ARG A 17 -16.77 23.83 -10.64
N LYS A 18 -16.97 23.13 -11.77
CA LYS A 18 -16.02 23.06 -12.88
C LYS A 18 -16.81 23.27 -14.17
N LYS A 19 -16.26 24.03 -15.11
CA LYS A 19 -16.79 24.06 -16.46
C LYS A 19 -16.50 22.72 -17.13
N SER A 20 -17.53 22.16 -17.77
CA SER A 20 -17.32 20.99 -18.62
C SER A 20 -16.39 21.36 -19.77
N ILE A 21 -15.36 20.53 -19.98
CA ILE A 21 -14.46 20.65 -21.13
C ILE A 21 -14.80 19.49 -22.05
N ASP A 22 -15.13 19.79 -23.31
CA ASP A 22 -15.28 18.77 -24.33
C ASP A 22 -13.89 18.23 -24.71
N PHE A 23 -13.54 17.07 -24.15
CA PHE A 23 -12.27 16.41 -24.37
C PHE A 23 -12.48 14.90 -24.26
N ASP A 24 -12.10 14.20 -25.30
CA ASP A 24 -12.09 12.74 -25.33
C ASP A 24 -10.90 12.21 -24.51
N ILE A 25 -11.19 11.60 -23.37
CA ILE A 25 -10.17 11.11 -22.44
C ILE A 25 -9.28 10.01 -23.03
N LYS A 26 -9.75 9.29 -24.05
CA LYS A 26 -8.95 8.29 -24.79
C LYS A 26 -7.81 8.90 -25.60
N LYS A 27 -7.85 10.22 -25.84
CA LYS A 27 -6.81 11.00 -26.50
C LYS A 27 -5.85 11.66 -25.52
N SER A 28 -5.87 11.26 -24.23
CA SER A 28 -4.98 11.79 -23.21
C SER A 28 -3.52 11.47 -23.56
N GLN A 29 -2.66 12.48 -23.51
CA GLN A 29 -1.22 12.37 -23.62
C GLN A 29 -0.52 12.49 -22.28
N SER A 30 -1.22 13.06 -21.27
CA SER A 30 -0.67 13.27 -19.93
C SER A 30 -1.70 12.99 -18.85
N VAL A 31 -1.35 12.14 -17.89
CA VAL A 31 -2.20 11.77 -16.75
C VAL A 31 -1.46 12.00 -15.45
N LEU A 32 -2.12 12.68 -14.52
CA LEU A 32 -1.66 12.86 -13.16
C LEU A 32 -2.41 11.92 -12.23
N PHE A 33 -1.70 11.21 -11.39
CA PHE A 33 -2.27 10.39 -10.31
C PHE A 33 -2.01 11.05 -8.95
N LEU A 34 -3.06 11.25 -8.16
CA LEU A 34 -2.94 11.71 -6.78
C LEU A 34 -2.87 10.50 -5.84
N ARG A 35 -1.66 10.17 -5.35
CA ARG A 35 -1.43 9.01 -4.49
C ARG A 35 -0.39 9.32 -3.42
N TYR A 36 -0.75 10.13 -2.46
CA TYR A 36 0.14 10.60 -1.39
C TYR A 36 -0.21 10.02 -0.01
N ASP A 37 -0.89 8.87 0.03
CA ASP A 37 -1.36 8.23 1.27
C ASP A 37 -0.26 7.37 1.92
N ARG A 38 -0.52 6.09 2.12
CA ARG A 38 0.37 5.13 2.75
C ARG A 38 1.17 4.35 1.70
N ILE A 39 2.23 3.67 2.16
CA ILE A 39 3.06 2.79 1.32
C ILE A 39 2.22 1.67 0.69
N GLY A 40 1.39 0.99 1.50
CA GLY A 40 0.52 -0.10 1.01
C GLY A 40 -0.43 0.35 -0.10
N ASP A 41 -1.05 1.53 0.06
CA ASP A 41 -1.93 2.11 -0.97
C ASP A 41 -1.18 2.34 -2.29
N MET A 42 0.08 2.80 -2.23
CA MET A 42 0.90 2.98 -3.42
C MET A 42 1.18 1.63 -4.10
N VAL A 43 1.55 0.60 -3.33
CA VAL A 43 1.79 -0.76 -3.86
C VAL A 43 0.55 -1.29 -4.58
N ILE A 44 -0.63 -1.20 -3.95
CA ILE A 44 -1.91 -1.64 -4.55
C ILE A 44 -2.24 -0.87 -5.83
N THR A 45 -1.74 0.38 -5.98
CA THR A 45 -2.02 1.21 -7.16
C THR A 45 -1.09 0.90 -8.35
N THR A 46 0.04 0.24 -8.14
CA THR A 46 1.04 0.02 -9.21
C THR A 46 0.48 -0.63 -10.48
N PRO A 47 -0.45 -1.62 -10.43
CA PRO A 47 -1.03 -2.16 -11.65
C PRO A 47 -1.81 -1.12 -12.49
N VAL A 48 -2.33 -0.07 -11.87
CA VAL A 48 -3.04 0.99 -12.60
C VAL A 48 -2.07 1.73 -13.55
N PHE A 49 -0.87 2.01 -13.07
CA PHE A 49 0.17 2.68 -13.89
C PHE A 49 0.62 1.77 -15.02
N ARG A 50 0.90 0.49 -14.71
CA ARG A 50 1.29 -0.51 -15.71
C ARG A 50 0.25 -0.66 -16.80
N GLU A 51 -0.99 -0.95 -16.45
CA GLU A 51 -2.04 -1.23 -17.42
C GLU A 51 -2.35 -0.03 -18.31
N LEU A 52 -2.28 1.19 -17.76
CA LEU A 52 -2.43 2.40 -18.56
C LEU A 52 -1.25 2.59 -19.53
N LYS A 53 -0.01 2.44 -19.04
CA LYS A 53 1.21 2.62 -19.86
C LYS A 53 1.33 1.57 -20.96
N LEU A 54 0.92 0.32 -20.69
CA LEU A 54 0.91 -0.74 -21.69
C LEU A 54 -0.16 -0.54 -22.77
N ALA A 55 -1.31 0.05 -22.40
CA ALA A 55 -2.35 0.38 -23.38
C ALA A 55 -2.01 1.62 -24.22
N TYR A 56 -1.30 2.58 -23.64
CA TYR A 56 -0.90 3.84 -24.25
C TYR A 56 0.59 4.11 -23.99
N PRO A 57 1.52 3.52 -24.75
CA PRO A 57 2.96 3.60 -24.47
C PRO A 57 3.52 5.02 -24.41
N ASP A 58 2.98 5.94 -25.20
CA ASP A 58 3.42 7.33 -25.30
C ASP A 58 2.79 8.24 -24.24
N ILE A 59 1.87 7.74 -23.40
CA ILE A 59 1.21 8.55 -22.37
C ILE A 59 2.22 8.92 -21.29
N SER A 60 2.28 10.20 -20.93
CA SER A 60 3.10 10.64 -19.80
C SER A 60 2.35 10.46 -18.48
N ILE A 61 2.90 9.64 -17.59
CA ILE A 61 2.34 9.34 -16.26
C ILE A 61 3.13 10.10 -15.20
N THR A 62 2.48 11.03 -14.52
CA THR A 62 3.00 11.74 -13.35
C THR A 62 2.27 11.29 -12.09
N VAL A 63 3.00 11.02 -11.01
CA VAL A 63 2.41 10.66 -9.71
C VAL A 63 2.76 11.72 -8.68
N LEU A 64 1.74 12.30 -8.05
CA LEU A 64 1.90 13.12 -6.85
C LEU A 64 1.92 12.19 -5.63
N ALA A 65 3.11 11.89 -5.15
CA ALA A 65 3.40 10.97 -4.05
C ALA A 65 3.70 11.73 -2.75
N SER A 66 3.73 11.02 -1.62
CA SER A 66 4.25 11.56 -0.35
C SER A 66 5.71 11.14 -0.13
N LYS A 67 6.41 11.81 0.81
CA LYS A 67 7.74 11.37 1.26
C LYS A 67 7.75 9.91 1.75
N ALA A 68 6.63 9.45 2.31
CA ALA A 68 6.53 8.10 2.87
C ALA A 68 6.43 7.03 1.79
N ASN A 69 5.75 7.30 0.66
CA ASN A 69 5.42 6.27 -0.33
C ASN A 69 6.11 6.44 -1.70
N GLN A 70 6.77 7.57 -1.97
CA GLN A 70 7.44 7.81 -3.26
C GLN A 70 8.47 6.73 -3.62
N ASN A 71 9.15 6.18 -2.61
CA ASN A 71 10.18 5.16 -2.83
C ASN A 71 9.64 3.83 -3.36
N VAL A 72 8.32 3.58 -3.26
CA VAL A 72 7.66 2.43 -3.90
C VAL A 72 7.79 2.48 -5.43
N LEU A 73 7.85 3.69 -5.98
CA LEU A 73 7.89 3.94 -7.43
C LEU A 73 9.31 4.09 -7.99
N LEU A 74 10.34 4.02 -7.15
CA LEU A 74 11.71 4.05 -7.65
C LEU A 74 11.90 2.90 -8.64
N ASN A 75 12.52 3.21 -9.77
CA ASN A 75 12.77 2.27 -10.88
C ASN A 75 11.50 1.69 -11.56
N ASN A 76 10.31 2.23 -11.29
CA ASN A 76 9.09 1.79 -11.95
C ASN A 76 9.06 2.32 -13.40
N PRO A 77 9.15 1.45 -14.44
CA PRO A 77 9.24 1.87 -15.84
C PRO A 77 7.92 2.43 -16.38
N TYR A 78 6.83 2.30 -15.63
CA TYR A 78 5.51 2.76 -16.02
C TYR A 78 5.18 4.16 -15.49
N VAL A 79 6.09 4.79 -14.73
CA VAL A 79 5.91 6.13 -14.16
C VAL A 79 7.02 7.04 -14.64
N ASP A 80 6.66 8.07 -15.39
CA ASP A 80 7.64 8.99 -15.99
C ASP A 80 8.11 10.06 -14.99
N HIS A 81 7.22 10.54 -14.11
CA HIS A 81 7.55 11.60 -13.16
C HIS A 81 6.94 11.36 -11.79
N ILE A 82 7.74 11.56 -10.75
CA ILE A 82 7.29 11.51 -9.35
C ILE A 82 7.48 12.91 -8.76
N ILE A 83 6.41 13.46 -8.19
CA ILE A 83 6.43 14.74 -7.50
C ILE A 83 6.03 14.51 -6.05
N THR A 84 6.85 15.02 -5.13
CA THR A 84 6.61 14.83 -3.69
C THR A 84 5.69 15.90 -3.15
N ASN A 85 4.69 15.46 -2.39
CA ASN A 85 3.71 16.28 -1.70
C ASN A 85 3.97 16.29 -0.18
N HIS A 86 3.69 17.41 0.48
CA HIS A 86 3.67 17.54 1.92
C HIS A 86 2.24 17.31 2.43
N LYS A 87 1.93 16.08 2.86
CA LYS A 87 0.58 15.60 3.18
C LYS A 87 -0.27 16.57 4.02
N ASN A 88 0.34 17.32 4.92
CA ASN A 88 -0.34 18.09 5.95
C ASN A 88 -0.37 19.61 5.71
N SER A 89 0.21 20.13 4.62
CA SER A 89 0.28 21.56 4.38
C SER A 89 0.09 21.91 2.90
N LEU A 90 -1.07 22.47 2.57
CA LEU A 90 -1.34 23.01 1.24
C LEU A 90 -0.41 24.19 0.90
N PHE A 91 0.03 24.97 1.90
CA PHE A 91 0.94 26.09 1.66
C PHE A 91 2.32 25.61 1.21
N GLN A 92 2.85 24.54 1.83
CA GLN A 92 4.12 23.93 1.41
C GLN A 92 4.02 23.26 0.04
N ASP A 93 2.82 22.80 -0.34
CA ASP A 93 2.58 22.18 -1.64
C ASP A 93 2.31 23.18 -2.76
N LEU A 94 1.96 24.41 -2.44
CA LEU A 94 1.51 25.39 -3.43
C LEU A 94 2.48 25.58 -4.60
N PRO A 95 3.81 25.70 -4.41
CA PRO A 95 4.75 25.79 -5.52
C PRO A 95 4.70 24.57 -6.44
N SER A 96 4.64 23.37 -5.88
CA SER A 96 4.55 22.12 -6.62
C SER A 96 3.20 22.01 -7.37
N LEU A 97 2.10 22.41 -6.74
CA LEU A 97 0.78 22.42 -7.35
C LEU A 97 0.68 23.42 -8.50
N LEU A 98 1.30 24.60 -8.39
CA LEU A 98 1.38 25.58 -9.47
C LEU A 98 2.27 25.10 -10.63
N LYS A 99 3.35 24.37 -10.33
CA LYS A 99 4.15 23.70 -11.37
C LYS A 99 3.31 22.65 -12.11
N LEU A 100 2.55 21.81 -11.39
CA LEU A 100 1.63 20.83 -11.98
C LEU A 100 0.54 21.51 -12.82
N ARG A 101 -0.03 22.62 -12.38
CA ARG A 101 -1.01 23.39 -13.15
C ARG A 101 -0.48 23.84 -14.52
N ARG A 102 0.80 24.24 -14.58
CA ARG A 102 1.45 24.68 -15.84
C ARG A 102 1.61 23.55 -16.85
N GLN A 103 1.62 22.30 -16.41
CA GLN A 103 1.70 21.12 -17.28
C GLN A 103 0.41 20.82 -18.02
N LYS A 104 -0.74 21.39 -17.59
CA LYS A 104 -2.05 21.28 -18.26
C LYS A 104 -2.47 19.82 -18.52
N PHE A 105 -2.45 18.99 -17.50
CA PHE A 105 -2.81 17.58 -17.60
C PHE A 105 -4.15 17.34 -18.30
N ASP A 106 -4.19 16.36 -19.19
CA ASP A 106 -5.42 15.94 -19.87
C ASP A 106 -6.38 15.25 -18.92
N ALA A 107 -5.86 14.38 -18.03
CA ALA A 107 -6.64 13.74 -17.00
C ALA A 107 -5.92 13.74 -15.66
N CYS A 108 -6.71 13.68 -14.59
CA CYS A 108 -6.23 13.41 -13.24
C CYS A 108 -7.06 12.31 -12.59
N VAL A 109 -6.40 11.32 -12.00
CA VAL A 109 -7.04 10.22 -11.26
C VAL A 109 -6.79 10.42 -9.77
N GLU A 110 -7.86 10.39 -8.99
CA GLU A 110 -7.82 10.53 -7.53
C GLU A 110 -8.57 9.34 -6.91
N PHE A 111 -7.98 8.70 -5.91
CA PHE A 111 -8.39 7.39 -5.42
C PHE A 111 -9.14 7.41 -4.09
N ASP A 112 -9.35 8.58 -3.47
CA ASP A 112 -10.08 8.67 -2.21
C ASP A 112 -11.52 8.21 -2.36
N HIS A 113 -11.97 7.31 -1.51
CA HIS A 113 -13.34 6.79 -1.47
C HIS A 113 -14.29 7.63 -0.60
N SER A 114 -13.79 8.71 -0.01
CA SER A 114 -14.59 9.67 0.75
C SER A 114 -14.35 11.10 0.26
N VAL A 115 -15.21 12.02 0.65
CA VAL A 115 -15.03 13.44 0.34
C VAL A 115 -13.88 14.00 1.16
N VAL A 116 -12.75 14.31 0.51
CA VAL A 116 -11.52 14.84 1.12
C VAL A 116 -11.29 16.29 0.65
N PRO A 117 -11.50 17.30 1.52
CA PRO A 117 -11.38 18.72 1.13
C PRO A 117 -10.00 19.08 0.57
N HIS A 118 -8.92 18.51 1.11
CA HIS A 118 -7.56 18.76 0.61
C HIS A 118 -7.34 18.23 -0.81
N ALA A 119 -7.90 17.08 -1.16
CA ALA A 119 -7.84 16.55 -2.53
C ALA A 119 -8.60 17.47 -3.50
N ILE A 120 -9.80 17.94 -3.10
CA ILE A 120 -10.59 18.88 -3.87
C ILE A 120 -9.82 20.18 -4.14
N LEU A 121 -9.17 20.75 -3.12
CA LEU A 121 -8.38 21.98 -3.28
C LEU A 121 -7.17 21.75 -4.20
N ARG A 122 -6.46 20.64 -4.08
CA ARG A 122 -5.37 20.28 -4.98
C ARG A 122 -5.85 20.17 -6.42
N LEU A 123 -6.92 19.44 -6.66
CA LEU A 123 -7.53 19.32 -8.00
C LEU A 123 -7.96 20.68 -8.58
N LYS A 124 -8.50 21.57 -7.76
CA LYS A 124 -8.86 22.94 -8.20
C LYS A 124 -7.65 23.78 -8.58
N ILE A 125 -6.57 23.68 -7.82
CA ILE A 125 -5.31 24.39 -8.14
C ILE A 125 -4.70 23.84 -9.41
N ILE A 126 -4.59 22.51 -9.54
CA ILE A 126 -3.97 21.83 -10.70
C ILE A 126 -4.83 22.05 -11.96
N ASN A 127 -6.14 21.97 -11.83
CA ASN A 127 -7.13 22.23 -12.89
C ASN A 127 -6.92 21.36 -14.16
N PRO A 128 -6.94 20.02 -14.06
CA PRO A 128 -6.84 19.14 -15.22
C PRO A 128 -8.10 19.21 -16.09
N LYS A 129 -8.02 18.80 -17.38
CA LYS A 129 -9.18 18.81 -18.29
C LYS A 129 -10.27 17.84 -17.80
N LYS A 130 -9.90 16.62 -17.42
CA LYS A 130 -10.81 15.60 -16.87
C LYS A 130 -10.35 15.10 -15.52
N VAL A 131 -11.31 14.78 -14.64
CA VAL A 131 -11.03 14.20 -13.31
C VAL A 131 -11.80 12.90 -13.17
N ILE A 132 -11.07 11.84 -12.87
CA ILE A 132 -11.59 10.51 -12.58
C ILE A 132 -11.44 10.24 -11.10
N SER A 133 -12.43 9.64 -10.48
CA SER A 133 -12.34 9.21 -9.10
C SER A 133 -13.14 7.94 -8.81
N VAL A 134 -12.93 7.39 -7.64
CA VAL A 134 -13.75 6.33 -7.07
C VAL A 134 -15.04 6.96 -6.51
N LYS A 135 -16.16 6.23 -6.59
CA LYS A 135 -17.43 6.64 -5.97
C LYS A 135 -17.21 6.98 -4.50
N LYS A 136 -17.56 8.21 -4.14
CA LYS A 136 -17.28 8.73 -2.81
C LYS A 136 -18.42 8.47 -1.84
N ASP A 137 -18.07 7.98 -0.67
CA ASP A 137 -18.97 7.93 0.48
C ASP A 137 -19.28 9.36 0.93
N GLY A 138 -20.53 9.59 1.36
CA GLY A 138 -20.97 10.92 1.83
C GLY A 138 -20.22 11.37 3.08
N ARG A 139 -19.77 12.62 3.08
CA ARG A 139 -19.09 13.25 4.22
C ARG A 139 -19.37 14.75 4.24
N TYR A 140 -19.36 15.35 5.41
CA TYR A 140 -19.64 16.79 5.60
C TYR A 140 -20.99 17.25 5.05
N GLY A 141 -21.98 16.34 4.99
CA GLY A 141 -23.31 16.63 4.46
C GLY A 141 -23.39 16.73 2.92
N VAL A 142 -22.40 16.20 2.21
CA VAL A 142 -22.34 16.14 0.76
C VAL A 142 -22.13 14.70 0.32
N ASN A 143 -22.91 14.23 -0.66
CA ASN A 143 -22.65 12.99 -1.37
C ASN A 143 -21.68 13.23 -2.52
N GLY A 144 -20.89 12.20 -2.89
CA GLY A 144 -19.93 12.34 -3.97
C GLY A 144 -20.56 12.79 -5.29
N SER A 145 -21.74 12.28 -5.63
CA SER A 145 -22.49 12.64 -6.83
C SER A 145 -22.90 14.12 -6.93
N GLU A 146 -22.86 14.86 -5.82
CA GLU A 146 -23.16 16.30 -5.79
C GLU A 146 -21.93 17.18 -6.09
N LEU A 147 -20.76 16.55 -6.30
CA LEU A 147 -19.49 17.23 -6.55
C LEU A 147 -19.19 17.25 -8.06
N SER A 148 -19.49 18.35 -8.73
CA SER A 148 -19.31 18.51 -10.18
C SER A 148 -17.87 18.63 -10.65
N LEU A 149 -16.89 18.49 -9.74
CA LEU A 149 -15.46 18.48 -10.08
C LEU A 149 -15.05 17.19 -10.82
N TYR A 150 -15.72 16.09 -10.52
CA TYR A 150 -15.37 14.77 -11.04
C TYR A 150 -16.17 14.46 -12.29
N ASP A 151 -15.49 14.21 -13.40
CA ASP A 151 -16.12 13.89 -14.69
C ASP A 151 -16.54 12.41 -14.76
N PHE A 152 -15.82 11.53 -14.05
CA PHE A 152 -16.08 10.09 -14.01
C PHE A 152 -15.94 9.53 -12.60
N TYR A 153 -16.83 8.61 -12.26
CA TYR A 153 -16.74 7.81 -11.05
C TYR A 153 -16.72 6.33 -11.39
N THR A 154 -15.84 5.59 -10.72
CA THR A 154 -15.90 4.14 -10.74
C THR A 154 -16.79 3.64 -9.61
N ASP A 155 -17.52 2.56 -9.84
CA ASP A 155 -18.27 1.91 -8.79
C ASP A 155 -17.33 1.32 -7.73
N LYS A 156 -17.86 1.21 -6.51
CA LYS A 156 -17.25 0.50 -5.37
C LYS A 156 -18.20 -0.64 -4.98
N PRO A 157 -18.16 -1.78 -5.69
CA PRO A 157 -19.00 -2.91 -5.37
C PRO A 157 -18.76 -3.41 -3.95
N LYS A 158 -19.81 -3.89 -3.28
CA LYS A 158 -19.65 -4.60 -2.01
C LYS A 158 -18.75 -5.81 -2.23
N LYS A 159 -17.89 -6.09 -1.26
CA LYS A 159 -16.95 -7.22 -1.31
C LYS A 159 -15.84 -7.13 -2.38
N SER A 160 -15.45 -5.94 -2.80
CA SER A 160 -14.34 -5.74 -3.73
C SER A 160 -13.07 -5.33 -3.00
N HIS A 161 -11.93 -5.77 -3.50
CA HIS A 161 -10.62 -5.30 -3.08
C HIS A 161 -10.30 -3.94 -3.71
N PHE A 162 -9.56 -3.06 -3.01
CA PHE A 162 -9.16 -1.76 -3.58
C PHE A 162 -8.34 -1.88 -4.87
N ARG A 163 -7.56 -2.93 -5.03
CA ARG A 163 -6.88 -3.24 -6.29
C ARG A 163 -7.85 -3.18 -7.49
N ASP A 164 -8.96 -3.87 -7.38
CA ASP A 164 -9.92 -3.99 -8.48
C ASP A 164 -10.75 -2.70 -8.65
N ILE A 165 -11.06 -2.03 -7.53
CA ILE A 165 -11.72 -0.72 -7.53
C ILE A 165 -10.84 0.32 -8.22
N TRP A 166 -9.53 0.35 -7.93
CA TRP A 166 -8.62 1.32 -8.50
C TRP A 166 -8.27 1.00 -9.96
N LEU A 167 -8.13 -0.26 -10.33
CA LEU A 167 -8.01 -0.66 -11.74
C LEU A 167 -9.24 -0.23 -12.56
N ALA A 168 -10.44 -0.23 -11.97
CA ALA A 168 -11.64 0.23 -12.65
C ALA A 168 -11.59 1.73 -13.01
N THR A 169 -10.69 2.55 -12.42
CA THR A 169 -10.48 3.94 -12.83
C THR A 169 -9.93 4.08 -14.25
N LEU A 170 -9.49 2.99 -14.86
CA LEU A 170 -9.02 2.95 -16.24
C LEU A 170 -10.15 2.79 -17.27
N LYS A 171 -11.38 2.45 -16.85
CA LYS A 171 -12.53 2.31 -17.76
C LYS A 171 -12.78 3.52 -18.67
N PRO A 172 -12.70 4.79 -18.20
CA PRO A 172 -12.86 5.94 -19.07
C PRO A 172 -11.85 6.02 -20.22
N PHE A 173 -10.64 5.46 -20.03
CA PHE A 173 -9.61 5.36 -21.07
C PHE A 173 -9.84 4.17 -22.01
N ASP A 174 -10.90 3.38 -21.83
CA ASP A 174 -11.17 2.14 -22.57
C ASP A 174 -10.11 1.04 -22.34
N VAL A 175 -9.40 1.09 -21.21
CA VAL A 175 -8.40 0.10 -20.84
C VAL A 175 -9.06 -1.03 -20.07
N LYS A 176 -8.87 -2.25 -20.56
CA LYS A 176 -9.23 -3.50 -19.88
C LYS A 176 -7.96 -4.10 -19.27
N PRO A 177 -7.78 -4.05 -17.94
CA PRO A 177 -6.58 -4.59 -17.29
C PRO A 177 -6.37 -6.08 -17.65
N LYS A 178 -5.15 -6.44 -18.02
CA LYS A 178 -4.73 -7.82 -18.31
C LYS A 178 -4.24 -8.55 -17.06
N SER A 179 -3.71 -7.79 -16.10
CA SER A 179 -3.22 -8.33 -14.84
C SER A 179 -3.54 -7.36 -13.69
N ASN A 180 -3.76 -7.92 -12.52
CA ASN A 180 -3.96 -7.17 -11.28
C ASN A 180 -2.82 -7.39 -10.26
N ASN A 181 -1.71 -8.02 -10.66
CA ASN A 181 -0.55 -8.22 -9.82
C ASN A 181 0.13 -6.87 -9.51
N TYR A 182 0.64 -6.73 -8.30
CA TYR A 182 1.38 -5.54 -7.89
C TYR A 182 2.79 -5.55 -8.48
N ASP A 183 3.35 -4.36 -8.69
CA ASP A 183 4.67 -4.17 -9.28
C ASP A 183 5.60 -3.47 -8.31
N LEU A 184 6.73 -4.11 -8.00
CA LEU A 184 7.84 -3.52 -7.27
C LEU A 184 9.14 -3.80 -8.02
N PHE A 185 9.88 -2.75 -8.36
CA PHE A 185 11.11 -2.83 -9.14
C PHE A 185 12.33 -2.65 -8.24
N ILE A 186 12.95 -3.76 -7.92
CA ILE A 186 14.14 -3.85 -7.07
C ILE A 186 15.38 -3.75 -7.95
N THR A 187 16.36 -2.94 -7.57
CA THR A 187 17.64 -2.85 -8.28
C THR A 187 18.51 -4.08 -8.03
N ASP A 188 19.47 -4.34 -8.92
CA ASP A 188 20.45 -5.41 -8.75
C ASP A 188 21.24 -5.25 -7.45
N THR A 189 21.55 -4.01 -7.05
CA THR A 189 22.23 -3.73 -5.77
C THR A 189 21.39 -4.15 -4.57
N GLN A 190 20.09 -3.81 -4.56
CA GLN A 190 19.19 -4.22 -3.49
C GLN A 190 18.99 -5.73 -3.46
N GLN A 191 18.81 -6.35 -4.62
CA GLN A 191 18.68 -7.80 -4.75
C GLN A 191 19.94 -8.52 -4.25
N LYS A 192 21.13 -8.03 -4.63
CA LYS A 192 22.40 -8.58 -4.18
C LYS A 192 22.58 -8.44 -2.67
N GLN A 193 22.27 -7.28 -2.09
CA GLN A 193 22.36 -7.06 -0.65
C GLN A 193 21.48 -8.06 0.13
N ALA A 194 20.25 -8.28 -0.33
CA ALA A 194 19.36 -9.27 0.28
C ALA A 194 19.91 -10.69 0.15
N GLN A 195 20.39 -11.07 -1.04
CA GLN A 195 20.99 -12.40 -1.29
C GLN A 195 22.25 -12.64 -0.46
N ASP A 196 23.15 -11.65 -0.37
CA ASP A 196 24.37 -11.76 0.44
C ASP A 196 24.03 -11.95 1.93
N PHE A 197 22.99 -11.26 2.42
CA PHE A 197 22.52 -11.42 3.80
C PHE A 197 21.99 -12.82 4.08
N ILE A 198 21.16 -13.38 3.20
CA ILE A 198 20.54 -14.69 3.42
C ILE A 198 21.47 -15.87 3.06
N LYS A 199 22.57 -15.63 2.37
CA LYS A 199 23.47 -16.68 1.86
C LYS A 199 23.94 -17.65 2.94
N GLN A 200 24.22 -17.17 4.15
CA GLN A 200 24.62 -17.99 5.28
C GLN A 200 23.51 -18.93 5.80
N TYR A 201 22.26 -18.69 5.39
CA TYR A 201 21.09 -19.47 5.79
C TYR A 201 20.48 -20.26 4.61
N SER A 202 21.17 -20.39 3.50
CA SER A 202 20.65 -20.95 2.24
C SER A 202 20.12 -22.39 2.32
N SER A 203 20.51 -23.14 3.34
CA SER A 203 20.01 -24.51 3.60
C SER A 203 18.78 -24.54 4.50
N LYS A 204 18.32 -23.40 5.00
CA LYS A 204 17.21 -23.29 5.94
C LYS A 204 15.97 -22.73 5.26
N PHE A 205 14.80 -23.05 5.81
CA PHE A 205 13.54 -22.39 5.46
C PHE A 205 13.50 -21.01 6.11
N LEU A 206 13.31 -19.95 5.30
CA LEU A 206 13.44 -18.56 5.73
C LEU A 206 12.10 -17.96 6.09
N VAL A 207 11.90 -17.63 7.36
CA VAL A 207 10.67 -17.00 7.86
C VAL A 207 10.93 -15.54 8.23
N GLY A 208 10.29 -14.60 7.57
CA GLY A 208 10.31 -13.19 7.98
C GLY A 208 9.18 -12.88 8.96
N ILE A 209 9.48 -12.28 10.09
CA ILE A 209 8.46 -11.77 11.01
C ILE A 209 8.56 -10.26 11.10
N ASN A 210 7.58 -9.55 10.56
CA ASN A 210 7.50 -8.10 10.69
C ASN A 210 6.83 -7.72 12.00
N LEU A 211 7.54 -6.97 12.83
CA LEU A 211 7.03 -6.60 14.15
C LEU A 211 5.98 -5.52 14.12
N GLU A 212 6.10 -4.54 13.22
CA GLU A 212 5.33 -3.31 13.31
C GLU A 212 5.12 -2.61 11.97
N GLY A 213 4.18 -1.68 11.98
CA GLY A 213 3.95 -0.70 10.93
C GLY A 213 3.88 0.72 11.49
N ALA A 214 3.54 1.67 10.64
CA ALA A 214 3.44 3.08 11.01
C ALA A 214 2.28 3.40 11.98
N VAL A 215 1.33 2.48 12.14
CA VAL A 215 0.15 2.70 12.98
C VAL A 215 0.42 2.19 14.40
N LYS A 216 0.33 3.12 15.37
CA LYS A 216 0.47 2.77 16.79
C LYS A 216 -0.60 1.74 17.18
N GLY A 217 -0.19 0.66 17.87
CA GLY A 217 -1.08 -0.44 18.27
C GLY A 217 -1.13 -1.63 17.31
N LYS A 218 -0.68 -1.48 16.06
CA LYS A 218 -0.56 -2.59 15.11
C LYS A 218 0.86 -3.17 15.12
N LYS A 219 1.18 -3.91 16.19
CA LYS A 219 2.49 -4.55 16.35
C LYS A 219 2.39 -5.88 17.08
N ILE A 220 3.31 -6.80 16.77
CA ILE A 220 3.57 -8.02 17.53
C ILE A 220 4.46 -7.64 18.72
N LYS A 221 4.01 -7.95 19.93
CA LYS A 221 4.78 -7.68 21.16
C LYS A 221 5.85 -8.78 21.37
N PHE A 222 6.95 -8.49 22.04
CA PHE A 222 8.01 -9.46 22.26
C PHE A 222 7.56 -10.78 22.93
N PRO A 223 6.66 -10.80 23.93
CA PRO A 223 6.18 -12.06 24.48
C PRO A 223 5.47 -12.94 23.45
N GLU A 224 4.71 -12.33 22.53
CA GLU A 224 4.03 -13.00 21.43
C GLU A 224 5.03 -13.47 20.39
N LEU A 225 6.00 -12.61 20.02
CA LEU A 225 7.10 -12.94 19.10
C LEU A 225 7.84 -14.18 19.55
N TRP A 226 8.27 -14.24 20.82
CA TRP A 226 9.04 -15.39 21.32
C TRP A 226 8.24 -16.67 21.30
N LYS A 227 6.93 -16.62 21.61
CA LYS A 227 6.04 -17.78 21.48
C LYS A 227 5.95 -18.26 20.03
N ILE A 228 5.80 -17.34 19.07
CA ILE A 228 5.77 -17.67 17.64
C ILE A 228 7.09 -18.32 17.24
N CYS A 229 8.24 -17.70 17.53
CA CYS A 229 9.56 -18.22 17.18
C CYS A 229 9.79 -19.63 17.73
N GLN A 230 9.49 -19.85 19.02
CA GLN A 230 9.66 -21.16 19.65
C GLN A 230 8.70 -22.21 19.09
N GLY A 231 7.45 -21.83 18.80
CA GLY A 231 6.44 -22.73 18.22
C GLY A 231 6.81 -23.18 16.80
N LEU A 232 7.37 -22.29 15.99
CA LEU A 232 7.85 -22.61 14.64
C LEU A 232 9.09 -23.52 14.69
N TYR A 233 10.08 -23.17 15.50
CA TYR A 233 11.31 -23.96 15.63
C TYR A 233 11.07 -25.36 16.20
N LYS A 234 10.13 -25.51 17.15
CA LYS A 234 9.74 -26.81 17.69
C LYS A 234 9.15 -27.73 16.61
N ALA A 235 8.42 -27.18 15.66
CA ALA A 235 7.78 -27.95 14.58
C ALA A 235 8.76 -28.26 13.43
N ASN A 236 9.70 -27.35 13.16
CA ASN A 236 10.72 -27.51 12.14
C ASN A 236 12.01 -26.81 12.59
N ASN A 237 13.02 -27.58 12.98
CA ASN A 237 14.32 -27.07 13.44
C ASN A 237 15.23 -26.61 12.29
N ASN A 238 14.85 -26.85 11.03
CA ASN A 238 15.58 -26.37 9.85
C ASN A 238 15.04 -25.03 9.35
N ILE A 239 14.69 -24.10 10.26
CA ILE A 239 14.26 -22.76 9.91
C ILE A 239 15.25 -21.70 10.36
N GLN A 240 15.23 -20.55 9.68
CA GLN A 240 15.84 -19.31 10.14
C GLN A 240 14.78 -18.23 10.18
N ILE A 241 14.65 -17.58 11.31
CA ILE A 241 13.69 -16.50 11.51
C ILE A 241 14.42 -15.17 11.40
N ILE A 242 13.92 -14.29 10.53
CA ILE A 242 14.46 -12.94 10.28
C ILE A 242 13.43 -11.92 10.75
N ILE A 243 13.79 -11.14 11.76
CA ILE A 243 12.91 -10.10 12.30
C ILE A 243 13.03 -8.84 11.46
N LEU A 244 11.90 -8.40 10.90
CA LEU A 244 11.76 -7.15 10.16
C LEU A 244 11.21 -6.07 11.08
N THR A 245 11.81 -4.89 11.03
CA THR A 245 11.39 -3.73 11.83
C THR A 245 11.71 -2.44 11.08
N THR A 246 11.22 -1.31 11.58
CA THR A 246 11.57 0.00 11.00
C THR A 246 13.04 0.36 11.27
N PRO A 247 13.69 1.11 10.37
CA PRO A 247 15.11 1.50 10.57
C PRO A 247 15.39 2.20 11.90
N SER A 248 14.40 2.93 12.42
CA SER A 248 14.51 3.64 13.71
C SER A 248 14.51 2.71 14.92
N ASN A 249 13.92 1.51 14.79
CA ASN A 249 13.80 0.54 15.88
C ASN A 249 14.81 -0.61 15.75
N LEU A 250 15.57 -0.66 14.66
CA LEU A 250 16.46 -1.79 14.36
C LEU A 250 17.42 -2.10 15.52
N GLN A 251 18.11 -1.09 16.04
CA GLN A 251 19.05 -1.27 17.14
C GLN A 251 18.38 -1.86 18.38
N TYR A 252 17.23 -1.28 18.80
CA TYR A 252 16.48 -1.77 19.95
C TYR A 252 15.99 -3.22 19.77
N VAL A 253 15.53 -3.56 18.58
CA VAL A 253 15.06 -4.92 18.27
C VAL A 253 16.24 -5.88 18.26
N ASP A 254 17.37 -5.49 17.71
CA ASP A 254 18.60 -6.30 17.66
C ASP A 254 19.12 -6.63 19.08
N GLU A 255 19.14 -5.64 19.96
CA GLU A 255 19.45 -5.84 21.38
C GLU A 255 18.52 -6.90 22.02
N LYS A 256 17.19 -6.80 21.77
CA LYS A 256 16.21 -7.76 22.31
C LYS A 256 16.33 -9.17 21.73
N VAL A 257 16.69 -9.28 20.44
CA VAL A 257 16.96 -10.58 19.79
C VAL A 257 18.22 -11.21 20.40
N THR A 258 19.29 -10.44 20.54
CA THR A 258 20.56 -10.88 21.14
C THR A 258 20.39 -11.32 22.59
N GLU A 259 19.67 -10.55 23.42
CA GLU A 259 19.36 -10.89 24.82
C GLU A 259 18.60 -12.23 24.94
N LYS A 260 17.79 -12.59 23.92
CA LYS A 260 16.98 -13.81 23.95
C LYS A 260 17.76 -15.09 23.70
N LEU A 261 18.95 -15.00 23.10
CA LEU A 261 19.87 -16.11 22.86
C LEU A 261 19.23 -17.28 22.06
N LEU A 262 18.49 -16.95 21.00
CA LEU A 262 17.92 -17.93 20.07
C LEU A 262 18.74 -17.90 18.76
N ASP A 263 19.59 -18.88 18.53
CA ASP A 263 20.50 -18.99 17.37
C ASP A 263 19.79 -19.06 16.02
N TYR A 264 18.53 -19.44 16.01
CA TYR A 264 17.67 -19.49 14.82
C TYR A 264 16.87 -18.19 14.61
N VAL A 265 17.14 -17.11 15.36
CA VAL A 265 16.48 -15.80 15.23
C VAL A 265 17.53 -14.72 15.04
N VAL A 266 17.40 -13.93 13.99
CA VAL A 266 18.26 -12.77 13.72
C VAL A 266 17.43 -11.56 13.30
N THR A 267 17.97 -10.36 13.43
CA THR A 267 17.40 -9.16 12.84
C THR A 267 17.80 -9.01 11.37
N SER A 268 16.98 -8.34 10.59
CA SER A 268 17.35 -7.97 9.21
C SER A 268 18.51 -6.98 9.19
N TYR A 269 19.19 -6.88 8.06
CA TYR A 269 20.14 -5.78 7.84
C TYR A 269 19.44 -4.41 7.85
N LYS A 270 20.23 -3.34 8.03
CA LYS A 270 19.73 -1.96 7.99
C LYS A 270 19.21 -1.62 6.60
N THR A 271 17.93 -1.28 6.51
CA THR A 271 17.27 -0.87 5.27
C THR A 271 17.21 0.67 5.18
N ASN A 272 17.36 1.22 3.98
CA ASN A 272 17.29 2.65 3.72
C ASN A 272 15.95 3.05 3.09
N THR A 273 15.39 2.14 2.28
CA THR A 273 14.13 2.34 1.58
C THR A 273 13.20 1.14 1.77
N ILE A 274 11.95 1.30 1.43
CA ILE A 274 10.98 0.19 1.43
C ILE A 274 11.34 -0.88 0.39
N LEU A 275 12.08 -0.54 -0.68
CA LEU A 275 12.52 -1.50 -1.69
C LEU A 275 13.63 -2.42 -1.18
N ASP A 276 14.43 -1.99 -0.19
CA ASP A 276 15.41 -2.88 0.47
C ASP A 276 14.68 -3.97 1.27
N VAL A 277 13.58 -3.59 1.96
CA VAL A 277 12.70 -4.56 2.65
C VAL A 277 12.02 -5.48 1.63
N ALA A 278 11.58 -4.93 0.51
CA ALA A 278 10.97 -5.69 -0.57
C ALA A 278 11.95 -6.72 -1.17
N ALA A 279 13.22 -6.35 -1.34
CA ALA A 279 14.27 -7.27 -1.80
C ALA A 279 14.47 -8.45 -0.84
N LEU A 280 14.47 -8.18 0.47
CA LEU A 280 14.56 -9.23 1.47
C LEU A 280 13.30 -10.12 1.45
N ILE A 281 12.10 -9.56 1.44
CA ILE A 281 10.84 -10.31 1.40
C ILE A 281 10.76 -11.24 0.18
N LYS A 282 11.26 -10.81 -0.97
CA LYS A 282 11.34 -11.63 -2.18
C LYS A 282 12.20 -12.89 -2.00
N CYS A 283 13.13 -12.88 -1.04
CA CYS A 283 14.02 -14.00 -0.72
C CYS A 283 13.50 -14.89 0.42
N LEU A 284 12.35 -14.58 1.01
CA LEU A 284 11.77 -15.34 2.12
C LEU A 284 10.76 -16.37 1.61
N ASP A 285 10.69 -17.52 2.31
CA ASP A 285 9.73 -18.59 2.03
C ASP A 285 8.37 -18.34 2.68
N LEU A 286 8.33 -17.59 3.78
CA LEU A 286 7.12 -17.23 4.52
C LEU A 286 7.28 -15.86 5.20
N VAL A 287 6.21 -15.07 5.20
CA VAL A 287 6.13 -13.81 5.96
C VAL A 287 5.00 -13.87 6.98
N ILE A 288 5.28 -13.46 8.22
CA ILE A 288 4.29 -13.23 9.27
C ILE A 288 4.27 -11.73 9.57
N THR A 289 3.12 -11.09 9.50
CA THR A 289 3.04 -9.63 9.66
C THR A 289 1.69 -9.17 10.21
N PRO A 290 1.66 -8.12 11.05
CA PRO A 290 0.42 -7.40 11.28
C PRO A 290 -0.05 -6.70 9.99
N ASP A 291 -1.28 -6.18 10.01
CA ASP A 291 -1.86 -5.37 8.93
C ASP A 291 -1.03 -4.09 8.66
N THR A 292 -0.08 -4.22 7.77
CA THR A 292 0.88 -3.16 7.37
C THR A 292 1.13 -3.20 5.87
N SER A 293 1.96 -2.27 5.36
CA SER A 293 2.40 -2.29 3.96
C SER A 293 3.13 -3.58 3.54
N ILE A 294 3.68 -4.32 4.50
CA ILE A 294 4.37 -5.60 4.25
C ILE A 294 3.43 -6.65 3.66
N VAL A 295 2.13 -6.61 4.01
CA VAL A 295 1.10 -7.46 3.39
C VAL A 295 1.09 -7.32 1.86
N HIS A 296 1.12 -6.09 1.38
CA HIS A 296 1.07 -5.80 -0.07
C HIS A 296 2.42 -6.02 -0.75
N ILE A 297 3.52 -5.81 -0.03
CA ILE A 297 4.87 -6.09 -0.55
C ILE A 297 5.06 -7.60 -0.73
N ALA A 298 4.69 -8.41 0.25
CA ALA A 298 4.72 -9.87 0.12
C ALA A 298 3.81 -10.35 -1.01
N SER A 299 2.62 -9.75 -1.13
CA SER A 299 1.69 -10.05 -2.22
C SER A 299 2.25 -9.70 -3.61
N ALA A 300 3.10 -8.67 -3.73
CA ALA A 300 3.73 -8.31 -5.00
C ALA A 300 4.68 -9.40 -5.54
N PHE A 301 5.28 -10.17 -4.65
CA PHE A 301 6.16 -11.29 -4.99
C PHE A 301 5.49 -12.66 -4.84
N ASN A 302 4.21 -12.68 -4.53
CA ASN A 302 3.48 -13.92 -4.22
C ASN A 302 4.12 -14.72 -3.07
N THR A 303 4.85 -14.06 -2.17
CA THR A 303 5.44 -14.69 -0.99
C THR A 303 4.31 -15.19 -0.08
N PRO A 304 4.34 -16.44 0.37
CA PRO A 304 3.40 -16.98 1.35
C PRO A 304 3.31 -16.11 2.59
N ILE A 305 2.09 -15.92 3.12
CA ILE A 305 1.89 -14.93 4.18
C ILE A 305 0.86 -15.37 5.22
N VAL A 306 1.21 -15.19 6.49
CA VAL A 306 0.27 -15.22 7.62
C VAL A 306 0.12 -13.80 8.16
N THR A 307 -1.10 -13.28 8.13
CA THR A 307 -1.37 -11.90 8.57
C THR A 307 -2.17 -11.87 9.87
N ILE A 308 -1.97 -10.81 10.64
CA ILE A 308 -2.70 -10.55 11.87
C ILE A 308 -3.46 -9.23 11.69
N HIS A 309 -4.78 -9.29 11.71
CA HIS A 309 -5.66 -8.14 11.48
C HIS A 309 -6.50 -7.84 12.72
N GLU A 310 -6.93 -6.59 12.83
CA GLU A 310 -8.02 -6.18 13.72
C GLU A 310 -9.36 -6.77 13.23
N ASP A 311 -10.34 -6.93 14.12
CA ASP A 311 -11.67 -7.39 13.74
C ASP A 311 -12.47 -6.28 13.04
N ASN A 312 -12.08 -6.02 11.81
CA ASN A 312 -12.76 -5.10 10.91
C ASN A 312 -12.86 -5.74 9.52
N GLN A 313 -13.92 -6.53 9.32
CA GLN A 313 -14.12 -7.30 8.10
C GLN A 313 -14.26 -6.41 6.85
N ASP A 314 -14.86 -5.22 6.96
CA ASP A 314 -14.98 -4.28 5.85
C ASP A 314 -13.61 -3.75 5.41
N SER A 315 -12.75 -3.41 6.37
CA SER A 315 -11.38 -2.97 6.09
C SER A 315 -10.54 -4.12 5.55
N TYR A 316 -10.63 -5.31 6.17
CA TYR A 316 -9.90 -6.50 5.72
C TYR A 316 -10.20 -6.82 4.26
N GLN A 317 -11.46 -6.81 3.88
CA GLN A 317 -11.86 -7.12 2.52
C GLN A 317 -11.25 -6.18 1.48
N LEU A 318 -11.12 -4.89 1.82
CA LEU A 318 -10.54 -3.88 0.92
C LEU A 318 -9.02 -4.01 0.78
N PHE A 319 -8.34 -4.57 1.78
CA PHE A 319 -6.87 -4.60 1.90
C PHE A 319 -6.29 -5.98 2.18
N SER A 320 -7.07 -7.04 2.01
CA SER A 320 -6.61 -8.41 2.27
C SER A 320 -5.35 -8.78 1.46
N PRO A 321 -4.52 -9.72 1.94
CA PRO A 321 -3.39 -10.22 1.17
C PRO A 321 -3.87 -10.87 -0.14
N THR A 322 -3.06 -10.74 -1.19
CA THR A 322 -3.34 -11.31 -2.51
C THR A 322 -2.34 -12.38 -2.93
N SER A 323 -1.43 -12.80 -2.06
CA SER A 323 -0.59 -13.98 -2.26
C SER A 323 -1.46 -15.23 -2.39
N ASN A 324 -1.06 -16.19 -3.21
CA ASN A 324 -1.79 -17.45 -3.41
C ASN A 324 -1.92 -18.24 -2.11
N LEU A 325 -0.84 -18.31 -1.33
CA LEU A 325 -0.82 -18.91 0.00
C LEU A 325 -0.94 -17.78 1.04
N ASN A 326 -2.12 -17.62 1.59
CA ASN A 326 -2.36 -16.63 2.62
C ASN A 326 -3.33 -17.15 3.69
N LYS A 327 -3.10 -16.80 4.94
CA LYS A 327 -3.98 -17.04 6.07
C LYS A 327 -4.03 -15.79 6.94
N THR A 328 -5.16 -15.57 7.59
CA THR A 328 -5.35 -14.41 8.47
C THR A 328 -5.87 -14.82 9.81
N VAL A 329 -5.27 -14.28 10.86
CA VAL A 329 -5.72 -14.38 12.24
C VAL A 329 -6.27 -13.03 12.66
N PHE A 330 -7.51 -13.00 13.16
CA PHE A 330 -8.14 -11.77 13.61
C PHE A 330 -7.96 -11.57 15.11
N SER A 331 -7.61 -10.34 15.49
CA SER A 331 -7.70 -9.87 16.88
C SER A 331 -9.17 -9.69 17.26
N PRO A 332 -9.58 -9.95 18.50
CA PRO A 332 -10.95 -9.67 18.93
C PRO A 332 -11.25 -8.17 19.05
N LYS A 333 -10.26 -7.29 18.91
CA LYS A 333 -10.39 -5.83 19.02
C LYS A 333 -10.39 -5.17 17.65
N LYS A 334 -11.24 -4.13 17.48
CA LYS A 334 -11.40 -3.40 16.22
C LYS A 334 -10.23 -2.46 15.86
N ASP A 335 -9.56 -1.91 16.87
CA ASP A 335 -8.57 -0.83 16.66
C ASP A 335 -7.17 -1.18 17.18
N ALA A 336 -6.95 -2.44 17.60
CA ALA A 336 -5.67 -2.89 18.13
C ALA A 336 -5.46 -4.39 17.90
N LEU A 337 -4.21 -4.78 17.73
CA LEU A 337 -3.82 -6.19 17.62
C LEU A 337 -3.53 -6.76 19.03
N GLU A 338 -4.53 -6.83 19.85
CA GLU A 338 -4.41 -7.39 21.21
C GLU A 338 -5.32 -8.60 21.39
N GLY A 339 -4.77 -9.66 21.99
CA GLY A 339 -5.54 -10.88 22.31
C GLY A 339 -5.82 -11.74 21.09
N TYR A 340 -5.09 -11.54 19.95
CA TYR A 340 -5.17 -12.48 18.85
C TYR A 340 -4.61 -13.85 19.25
N ASP A 341 -5.07 -14.88 18.60
CA ASP A 341 -4.67 -16.26 18.88
C ASP A 341 -3.26 -16.53 18.30
N VAL A 342 -2.25 -16.45 19.16
CA VAL A 342 -0.83 -16.73 18.81
C VAL A 342 -0.66 -18.19 18.37
N GLN A 343 -1.40 -19.13 18.97
CA GLN A 343 -1.31 -20.54 18.60
C GLN A 343 -1.80 -20.76 17.17
N LYS A 344 -2.84 -20.06 16.77
CA LYS A 344 -3.36 -20.10 15.39
C LYS A 344 -2.38 -19.50 14.37
N VAL A 345 -1.62 -18.46 14.75
CA VAL A 345 -0.53 -17.95 13.91
C VAL A 345 0.53 -19.03 13.68
N ILE A 346 0.92 -19.75 14.75
CA ILE A 346 1.89 -20.85 14.70
C ILE A 346 1.36 -22.00 13.82
N GLU A 347 0.12 -22.41 14.02
CA GLU A 347 -0.52 -23.50 13.25
C GLU A 347 -0.56 -23.20 11.74
N TYR A 348 -1.02 -22.02 11.38
CA TYR A 348 -1.09 -21.60 9.96
C TYR A 348 0.30 -21.52 9.34
N SER A 349 1.28 -21.01 10.07
CA SER A 349 2.65 -20.91 9.60
C SER A 349 3.28 -22.30 9.42
N ASN A 350 3.13 -23.20 10.38
CA ASN A 350 3.61 -24.57 10.29
C ASN A 350 2.95 -25.38 9.16
N GLN A 351 1.66 -25.12 8.88
CA GLN A 351 1.00 -25.70 7.72
C GLN A 351 1.70 -25.25 6.43
N PHE A 352 1.97 -23.95 6.25
CA PHE A 352 2.66 -23.46 5.05
C PHE A 352 4.10 -23.98 4.96
N ILE A 353 4.83 -24.02 6.08
CA ILE A 353 6.20 -24.61 6.09
C ILE A 353 6.15 -26.04 5.58
N LYS A 354 5.20 -26.85 6.03
CA LYS A 354 5.03 -28.25 5.58
C LYS A 354 4.66 -28.31 4.11
N ASP A 355 3.66 -27.52 3.67
CA ASP A 355 3.15 -27.56 2.29
C ASP A 355 4.19 -27.09 1.25
N ILE A 356 5.13 -26.23 1.64
CA ILE A 356 6.19 -25.70 0.76
C ILE A 356 7.44 -26.60 0.78
N SER A 357 7.71 -27.31 1.90
CA SER A 357 8.87 -28.19 2.06
C SER A 357 8.63 -29.61 1.55
N SER A 358 7.37 -29.98 1.27
CA SER A 358 6.96 -31.25 0.65
C SER A 358 7.04 -31.17 -0.87
#